data_50eec8187b71a3b9f4ab7effb51a08d3
#
_entry.id   50eec8187b71a3b9f4ab7effb51a08d3
#
_cell.length_a   1.000
_cell.length_b   1.000
_cell.length_c   1.000
_cell.angle_alpha   90.00
_cell.angle_beta   90.00
_cell.angle_gamma   90.00
#
_symmetry.space_group_name_H-M   'P 1'
#
loop_
_entity.id
_entity.type
_entity.pdbx_description
1 polymer ?
#
loop_
_entity_poly.entity_id
_entity_poly.type
_entity_poly.pdbx_seq_one_letter_code
_entity_poly.pdbx_strand_id
1 'polypeptide(L)'
;MIKNHFTATGIVFNARREILMIRHNKLKVWLPPGGHIQDNELPDDAVLREIFEETGVMAEIVPNRKKLDLADSHCLELEVPFVILLEDIEGDGTHNHIDMVYICRAVTEDLILQEGEVHGIGWFSYDQAMKLKTFENVTKTITHAVDFYKSIVE
;
A
#
# COMPACT_ATOMS: atom_id res chain seq x y z
N MET A 1 -11.76 4.67 25.03
CA MET A 1 -12.50 4.70 23.74
C MET A 1 -11.59 4.13 22.63
N ILE A 2 -12.07 3.16 21.88
CA ILE A 2 -11.34 2.60 20.75
C ILE A 2 -11.38 3.58 19.60
N LYS A 3 -10.22 3.86 18.98
CA LYS A 3 -10.12 4.70 17.78
C LYS A 3 -9.81 3.81 16.58
N ASN A 4 -10.66 3.87 15.57
CA ASN A 4 -10.47 3.19 14.30
C ASN A 4 -10.27 4.25 13.20
N HIS A 5 -9.12 4.24 12.55
CA HIS A 5 -8.80 5.15 11.45
C HIS A 5 -8.70 4.38 10.14
N PHE A 6 -9.21 4.96 9.07
CA PHE A 6 -9.05 4.39 7.73
C PHE A 6 -7.72 4.79 7.15
N THR A 7 -7.00 3.79 6.63
CA THR A 7 -5.72 3.97 5.94
C THR A 7 -5.74 3.27 4.58
N ALA A 8 -4.83 3.66 3.71
CA ALA A 8 -4.64 3.02 2.41
C ALA A 8 -3.16 2.75 2.21
N THR A 9 -2.83 1.54 1.81
CA THR A 9 -1.46 1.06 1.59
C THR A 9 -1.32 0.48 0.20
N GLY A 10 -0.22 0.76 -0.49
CA GLY A 10 0.06 0.24 -1.81
C GLY A 10 1.24 -0.72 -1.83
N ILE A 11 1.01 -1.94 -2.32
CA ILE A 11 2.09 -2.85 -2.68
C ILE A 11 2.40 -2.57 -4.15
N VAL A 12 3.50 -1.87 -4.40
CA VAL A 12 3.85 -1.31 -5.71
C VAL A 12 4.93 -2.15 -6.36
N PHE A 13 4.67 -2.61 -7.57
CA PHE A 13 5.63 -3.35 -8.39
C PHE A 13 6.17 -2.48 -9.51
N ASN A 14 7.48 -2.54 -9.75
CA ASN A 14 8.12 -1.91 -10.90
C ASN A 14 8.20 -2.87 -12.11
N ALA A 15 8.85 -2.43 -13.20
CA ALA A 15 9.00 -3.24 -14.41
C ALA A 15 9.81 -4.54 -14.19
N ARG A 16 10.69 -4.56 -13.18
CA ARG A 16 11.46 -5.74 -12.78
C ARG A 16 10.76 -6.59 -11.73
N ARG A 17 9.50 -6.26 -11.41
CA ARG A 17 8.70 -6.93 -10.36
C ARG A 17 9.33 -6.81 -8.96
N GLU A 18 10.11 -5.77 -8.75
CA GLU A 18 10.58 -5.39 -7.42
C GLU A 18 9.50 -4.62 -6.68
N ILE A 19 9.54 -4.69 -5.36
CA ILE A 19 8.53 -4.15 -4.45
C ILE A 19 9.07 -2.87 -3.81
N LEU A 20 8.25 -1.83 -3.81
CA LEU A 20 8.58 -0.55 -3.19
C LEU A 20 8.37 -0.64 -1.69
N MET A 21 9.42 -0.34 -0.92
CA MET A 21 9.35 -0.32 0.54
C MET A 21 9.93 0.99 1.07
N ILE A 22 9.36 1.46 2.16
CA ILE A 22 9.86 2.61 2.93
C ILE A 22 10.33 2.13 4.30
N ARG A 23 11.35 2.78 4.85
CA ARG A 23 11.73 2.57 6.24
C ARG A 23 11.06 3.63 7.11
N HIS A 24 10.10 3.18 7.92
CA HIS A 24 9.34 4.07 8.78
C HIS A 24 10.22 4.64 9.89
N ASN A 25 10.25 5.97 10.01
CA ASN A 25 11.14 6.67 10.93
C ASN A 25 10.90 6.27 12.40
N LYS A 26 9.65 6.33 12.83
CA LYS A 26 9.26 6.08 14.22
C LYS A 26 9.33 4.60 14.58
N LEU A 27 8.82 3.72 13.72
CA LEU A 27 8.74 2.28 13.99
C LEU A 27 10.03 1.54 13.72
N LYS A 28 10.97 2.15 12.96
CA LYS A 28 12.25 1.53 12.60
C LYS A 28 12.13 0.22 11.83
N VAL A 29 11.03 0.02 11.12
CA VAL A 29 10.77 -1.14 10.27
C VAL A 29 10.48 -0.71 8.85
N TRP A 30 10.61 -1.65 7.91
CA TRP A 30 10.27 -1.45 6.51
C TRP A 30 8.80 -1.81 6.26
N LEU A 31 8.10 -0.96 5.53
CA LEU A 31 6.68 -1.12 5.22
C LEU A 31 6.43 -0.74 3.75
N PRO A 32 5.40 -1.28 3.11
CA PRO A 32 4.88 -0.67 1.89
C PRO A 32 4.40 0.77 2.16
N PRO A 33 4.50 1.69 1.17
CA PRO A 33 4.04 3.06 1.36
C PRO A 33 2.52 3.11 1.60
N GLY A 34 2.10 4.01 2.47
CA GLY A 34 0.70 4.20 2.80
C GLY A 34 0.50 5.18 3.95
N GLY A 35 -0.74 5.48 4.25
CA GLY A 35 -1.11 6.39 5.33
C GLY A 35 -2.60 6.64 5.44
N HIS A 36 -2.97 7.62 6.26
CA HIS A 36 -4.37 7.94 6.54
C HIS A 36 -5.11 8.47 5.31
N ILE A 37 -6.34 8.00 5.14
CA ILE A 37 -7.28 8.58 4.18
C ILE A 37 -7.77 9.89 4.80
N GLN A 38 -7.62 10.98 4.05
CA GLN A 38 -8.02 12.33 4.51
C GLN A 38 -9.54 12.50 4.47
N ASP A 39 -10.03 13.53 5.16
CA ASP A 39 -11.45 13.89 5.11
C ASP A 39 -11.86 14.16 3.66
N ASN A 40 -12.96 13.53 3.24
CA ASN A 40 -13.52 13.64 1.88
C ASN A 40 -12.64 13.09 0.75
N GLU A 41 -11.58 12.37 1.06
CA GLU A 41 -10.73 11.72 0.08
C GLU A 41 -11.23 10.31 -0.23
N LEU A 42 -11.21 9.92 -1.51
CA LEU A 42 -11.50 8.54 -1.90
C LEU A 42 -10.31 7.62 -1.56
N PRO A 43 -10.55 6.38 -1.15
CA PRO A 43 -9.47 5.44 -0.85
C PRO A 43 -8.51 5.23 -2.02
N ASP A 44 -9.04 5.18 -3.26
CA ASP A 44 -8.25 5.02 -4.49
C ASP A 44 -7.27 6.18 -4.67
N ASP A 45 -7.72 7.39 -4.39
CA ASP A 45 -6.87 8.60 -4.49
C ASP A 45 -5.85 8.64 -3.34
N ALA A 46 -6.26 8.23 -2.14
CA ALA A 46 -5.41 8.25 -0.96
C ALA A 46 -4.17 7.36 -1.13
N VAL A 47 -4.34 6.14 -1.64
CA VAL A 47 -3.21 5.23 -1.82
C VAL A 47 -2.21 5.79 -2.82
N LEU A 48 -2.66 6.37 -3.93
CA LEU A 48 -1.77 6.95 -4.94
C LEU A 48 -1.08 8.21 -4.44
N ARG A 49 -1.78 9.04 -3.66
CA ARG A 49 -1.20 10.22 -3.01
C ARG A 49 -0.11 9.83 -2.01
N GLU A 50 -0.37 8.86 -1.14
CA GLU A 50 0.61 8.41 -0.15
C GLU A 50 1.86 7.81 -0.79
N ILE A 51 1.70 7.00 -1.82
CA ILE A 51 2.83 6.47 -2.59
C ILE A 51 3.70 7.62 -3.13
N PHE A 52 3.08 8.60 -3.75
CA PHE A 52 3.79 9.74 -4.32
C PHE A 52 4.45 10.61 -3.24
N GLU A 53 3.74 10.94 -2.18
CA GLU A 53 4.27 11.79 -1.09
C GLU A 53 5.47 11.14 -0.39
N GLU A 54 5.42 9.84 -0.16
CA GLU A 54 6.49 9.15 0.57
C GLU A 54 7.69 8.76 -0.30
N THR A 55 7.48 8.55 -1.59
CA THR A 55 8.52 7.94 -2.45
C THR A 55 8.83 8.70 -3.74
N GLY A 56 7.99 9.62 -4.15
CA GLY A 56 8.08 10.29 -5.45
C GLY A 56 7.59 9.45 -6.63
N VAL A 57 7.16 8.22 -6.39
CA VAL A 57 6.71 7.30 -7.44
C VAL A 57 5.27 7.61 -7.83
N MET A 58 5.03 7.79 -9.13
CA MET A 58 3.69 7.79 -9.70
C MET A 58 3.29 6.34 -9.99
N ALA A 59 2.12 5.94 -9.51
CA ALA A 59 1.62 4.57 -9.64
C ALA A 59 0.17 4.55 -10.11
N GLU A 60 -0.27 3.39 -10.53
CA GLU A 60 -1.67 3.11 -10.85
C GLU A 60 -2.10 1.83 -10.13
N ILE A 61 -3.39 1.77 -9.75
CA ILE A 61 -3.95 0.60 -9.09
C ILE A 61 -4.12 -0.51 -10.14
N VAL A 62 -3.69 -1.71 -9.77
CA VAL A 62 -3.94 -2.92 -10.56
C VAL A 62 -5.23 -3.55 -10.05
N PRO A 63 -6.30 -3.61 -10.87
CA PRO A 63 -7.56 -4.19 -10.45
C PRO A 63 -7.38 -5.67 -10.07
N ASN A 64 -7.94 -6.06 -8.93
CA ASN A 64 -7.89 -7.46 -8.50
C ASN A 64 -9.12 -8.26 -8.96
N ARG A 65 -10.10 -7.60 -9.53
CA ARG A 65 -11.28 -8.21 -10.14
C ARG A 65 -11.89 -7.31 -11.19
N LYS A 66 -12.69 -7.89 -12.06
CA LYS A 66 -13.47 -7.14 -13.05
C LYS A 66 -14.57 -6.34 -12.36
N LYS A 67 -14.83 -5.12 -12.82
CA LYS A 67 -15.95 -4.30 -12.36
C LYS A 67 -17.30 -4.96 -12.68
N LEU A 68 -18.29 -4.68 -11.85
CA LEU A 68 -19.63 -5.25 -11.95
C LEU A 68 -20.60 -4.40 -12.80
N ASP A 69 -20.12 -3.31 -13.40
CA ASP A 69 -20.93 -2.36 -14.18
C ASP A 69 -22.06 -1.70 -13.39
N LEU A 70 -21.76 -1.30 -12.15
CA LEU A 70 -22.72 -0.64 -11.27
C LEU A 70 -22.75 0.88 -11.41
N ALA A 71 -21.77 1.45 -12.15
CA ALA A 71 -21.67 2.89 -12.32
C ALA A 71 -22.82 3.44 -13.17
N ASP A 72 -23.35 4.59 -12.75
CA ASP A 72 -24.37 5.35 -13.49
C ASP A 72 -24.16 6.86 -13.28
N SER A 73 -25.17 7.68 -13.54
CA SER A 73 -25.06 9.14 -13.37
C SER A 73 -24.92 9.59 -11.91
N HIS A 74 -25.15 8.71 -10.94
CA HIS A 74 -25.12 9.01 -9.50
C HIS A 74 -24.19 8.09 -8.71
N CYS A 75 -23.54 7.12 -9.35
CA CYS A 75 -22.76 6.09 -8.69
C CYS A 75 -21.47 5.81 -9.46
N LEU A 76 -20.35 5.85 -8.76
CA LEU A 76 -19.05 5.44 -9.27
C LEU A 76 -18.62 4.13 -8.60
N GLU A 77 -18.23 3.15 -9.38
CA GLU A 77 -17.67 1.90 -8.85
C GLU A 77 -16.16 2.07 -8.63
N LEU A 78 -15.76 2.12 -7.36
CA LEU A 78 -14.35 2.26 -6.98
C LEU A 78 -13.59 0.94 -7.14
N GLU A 79 -12.26 1.01 -7.13
CA GLU A 79 -11.42 -0.16 -7.10
C GLU A 79 -11.58 -0.91 -5.76
N VAL A 80 -11.65 -2.23 -5.82
CA VAL A 80 -11.71 -3.07 -4.63
C VAL A 80 -10.30 -3.27 -4.09
N PRO A 81 -10.05 -3.03 -2.80
CA PRO A 81 -8.76 -3.37 -2.20
C PRO A 81 -8.43 -4.86 -2.37
N PHE A 82 -7.16 -5.17 -2.50
CA PHE A 82 -6.70 -6.56 -2.51
C PHE A 82 -7.07 -7.29 -1.21
N VAL A 83 -6.91 -6.59 -0.09
CA VAL A 83 -7.31 -7.05 1.24
C VAL A 83 -7.60 -5.83 2.12
N ILE A 84 -8.45 -6.03 3.12
CA ILE A 84 -8.70 -5.04 4.18
C ILE A 84 -8.27 -5.67 5.50
N LEU A 85 -7.40 -4.99 6.24
CA LEU A 85 -6.84 -5.46 7.48
C LEU A 85 -7.25 -4.56 8.65
N LEU A 86 -7.48 -5.14 9.81
CA LEU A 86 -7.57 -4.40 11.07
C LEU A 86 -6.23 -4.55 11.78
N GLU A 87 -5.50 -3.44 11.92
CA GLU A 87 -4.17 -3.42 12.51
C GLU A 87 -4.20 -2.70 13.85
N ASP A 88 -3.79 -3.39 14.92
CA ASP A 88 -3.67 -2.81 16.25
C ASP A 88 -2.32 -2.09 16.38
N ILE A 89 -2.36 -0.77 16.35
CA ILE A 89 -1.16 0.07 16.26
C ILE A 89 -0.41 0.12 17.59
N GLU A 90 -1.14 0.19 18.71
CA GLU A 90 -0.54 0.27 20.05
C GLU A 90 -0.33 -1.09 20.71
N GLY A 91 -0.91 -2.15 20.16
CA GLY A 91 -0.83 -3.50 20.73
C GLY A 91 -1.78 -3.75 21.90
N ASP A 92 -2.67 -2.81 22.21
CA ASP A 92 -3.62 -2.90 23.33
C ASP A 92 -5.09 -2.81 22.90
N GLY A 93 -5.34 -2.75 21.59
CA GLY A 93 -6.68 -2.65 21.00
C GLY A 93 -7.32 -1.27 21.06
N THR A 94 -6.60 -0.25 21.50
CA THR A 94 -7.17 1.10 21.66
C THR A 94 -7.08 1.96 20.42
N HIS A 95 -6.11 1.70 19.54
CA HIS A 95 -5.91 2.44 18.29
C HIS A 95 -5.67 1.47 17.14
N ASN A 96 -6.63 1.39 16.23
CA ASN A 96 -6.57 0.50 15.10
C ASN A 96 -6.53 1.27 13.79
N HIS A 97 -5.86 0.70 12.79
CA HIS A 97 -6.01 1.08 11.40
C HIS A 97 -6.90 0.04 10.68
N ILE A 98 -7.91 0.53 9.99
CA ILE A 98 -8.63 -0.25 8.98
C ILE A 98 -7.93 0.03 7.67
N ASP A 99 -6.98 -0.84 7.32
CA ASP A 99 -6.06 -0.63 6.21
C ASP A 99 -6.58 -1.26 4.92
N MET A 100 -6.83 -0.44 3.91
CA MET A 100 -7.20 -0.87 2.57
C MET A 100 -5.93 -1.04 1.76
N VAL A 101 -5.53 -2.30 1.53
CA VAL A 101 -4.30 -2.63 0.82
C VAL A 101 -4.59 -2.82 -0.66
N TYR A 102 -3.92 -2.04 -1.50
CA TYR A 102 -4.02 -2.12 -2.96
C TYR A 102 -2.75 -2.68 -3.57
N ILE A 103 -2.89 -3.41 -4.66
CA ILE A 103 -1.76 -3.75 -5.52
C ILE A 103 -1.66 -2.66 -6.58
N CYS A 104 -0.46 -2.12 -6.76
CA CYS A 104 -0.20 -1.02 -7.68
C CYS A 104 0.97 -1.37 -8.61
N ARG A 105 1.00 -0.69 -9.75
CA ARG A 105 2.10 -0.75 -10.70
C ARG A 105 2.72 0.63 -10.82
N ALA A 106 4.04 0.70 -10.78
CA ALA A 106 4.78 1.95 -10.95
C ALA A 106 4.65 2.45 -12.39
N VAL A 107 4.33 3.73 -12.54
CA VAL A 107 4.39 4.47 -13.81
C VAL A 107 5.77 5.12 -13.94
N THR A 108 6.30 5.63 -12.84
CA THR A 108 7.68 6.12 -12.72
C THR A 108 8.42 5.30 -11.66
N GLU A 109 9.76 5.24 -11.74
CA GLU A 109 10.55 4.43 -10.81
C GLU A 109 11.60 5.22 -10.03
N ASP A 110 11.80 6.50 -10.36
CA ASP A 110 12.75 7.35 -9.66
C ASP A 110 12.27 7.63 -8.23
N LEU A 111 13.15 7.39 -7.27
CA LEU A 111 12.85 7.54 -5.85
C LEU A 111 13.30 8.91 -5.37
N ILE A 112 12.43 9.60 -4.64
CA ILE A 112 12.71 10.88 -4.01
C ILE A 112 12.45 10.73 -2.52
N LEU A 113 13.52 10.71 -1.71
CA LEU A 113 13.41 10.68 -0.27
C LEU A 113 12.96 12.05 0.23
N GLN A 114 11.80 12.10 0.84
CA GLN A 114 11.29 13.29 1.50
C GLN A 114 11.64 13.26 2.99
N GLU A 115 11.99 14.41 3.54
CA GLU A 115 12.24 14.55 4.98
C GLU A 115 10.93 14.37 5.77
N GLY A 116 11.02 13.75 6.94
CA GLY A 116 9.90 13.56 7.84
C GLY A 116 9.73 12.11 8.30
N GLU A 117 8.62 11.46 7.96
CA GLU A 117 8.23 10.15 8.50
C GLU A 117 9.02 8.97 7.91
N VAL A 118 9.68 9.17 6.78
CA VAL A 118 10.39 8.13 6.05
C VAL A 118 11.90 8.34 6.13
N HIS A 119 12.63 7.32 6.60
CA HIS A 119 14.09 7.33 6.72
C HIS A 119 14.82 6.62 5.56
N GLY A 120 14.12 5.87 4.75
CA GLY A 120 14.70 5.17 3.61
C GLY A 120 13.62 4.72 2.65
N ILE A 121 13.99 4.56 1.41
CA ILE A 121 13.14 4.03 0.34
C ILE A 121 13.97 3.12 -0.54
N GLY A 122 13.34 2.10 -1.11
CA GLY A 122 14.04 1.24 -2.05
C GLY A 122 13.09 0.32 -2.80
N TRP A 123 13.59 -0.17 -3.91
CA TRP A 123 13.02 -1.28 -4.66
C TRP A 123 13.70 -2.57 -4.24
N PHE A 124 12.93 -3.57 -3.89
CA PHE A 124 13.44 -4.84 -3.38
C PHE A 124 12.84 -6.01 -4.16
N SER A 125 13.68 -6.97 -4.52
CA SER A 125 13.16 -8.25 -4.99
C SER A 125 12.33 -8.92 -3.88
N TYR A 126 11.51 -9.90 -4.24
CA TYR A 126 10.76 -10.66 -3.23
C TYR A 126 11.69 -11.23 -2.15
N ASP A 127 12.80 -11.86 -2.55
CA ASP A 127 13.73 -12.45 -1.59
C ASP A 127 14.38 -11.39 -0.67
N GLN A 128 14.71 -10.23 -1.21
CA GLN A 128 15.24 -9.11 -0.42
C GLN A 128 14.18 -8.57 0.54
N ALA A 129 12.94 -8.38 0.06
CA ALA A 129 11.84 -7.88 0.89
C ALA A 129 11.56 -8.80 2.09
N MET A 130 11.63 -10.12 1.88
CA MET A 130 11.42 -11.10 2.95
C MET A 130 12.50 -11.07 4.05
N LYS A 131 13.66 -10.48 3.76
CA LYS A 131 14.77 -10.34 4.72
C LYS A 131 14.75 -9.00 5.46
N LEU A 132 13.90 -8.07 5.07
CA LEU A 132 13.78 -6.79 5.76
C LEU A 132 13.15 -6.97 7.15
N LYS A 133 13.58 -6.12 8.09
CA LYS A 133 12.92 -6.05 9.40
C LYS A 133 11.53 -5.44 9.20
N THR A 134 10.49 -6.23 9.41
CA THR A 134 9.09 -5.81 9.27
C THR A 134 8.18 -6.73 10.09
N PHE A 135 6.87 -6.46 10.04
CA PHE A 135 5.88 -7.28 10.72
C PHE A 135 5.51 -8.52 9.88
N GLU A 136 5.12 -9.58 10.55
CA GLU A 136 4.75 -10.84 9.90
C GLU A 136 3.59 -10.68 8.92
N ASN A 137 2.57 -9.88 9.27
CA ASN A 137 1.45 -9.62 8.37
C ASN A 137 1.89 -8.94 7.06
N VAL A 138 2.94 -8.13 7.09
CA VAL A 138 3.49 -7.47 5.91
C VAL A 138 4.12 -8.48 4.96
N THR A 139 4.97 -9.37 5.46
CA THR A 139 5.60 -10.40 4.63
C THR A 139 4.58 -11.36 4.03
N LYS A 140 3.58 -11.75 4.81
CA LYS A 140 2.48 -12.60 4.34
C LYS A 140 1.66 -11.92 3.25
N THR A 141 1.30 -10.66 3.45
CA THR A 141 0.54 -9.88 2.46
C THR A 141 1.33 -9.70 1.16
N ILE A 142 2.63 -9.39 1.26
CA ILE A 142 3.52 -9.28 0.09
C ILE A 142 3.57 -10.61 -0.67
N THR A 143 3.68 -11.73 0.02
CA THR A 143 3.71 -13.05 -0.61
C THR A 143 2.47 -13.30 -1.45
N HIS A 144 1.29 -13.05 -0.90
CA HIS A 144 0.03 -13.17 -1.65
C HIS A 144 -0.05 -12.18 -2.82
N ALA A 145 0.42 -10.95 -2.62
CA ALA A 145 0.43 -9.94 -3.66
C ALA A 145 1.36 -10.32 -4.82
N VAL A 146 2.53 -10.87 -4.53
CA VAL A 146 3.48 -11.37 -5.55
C VAL A 146 2.86 -12.49 -6.37
N ASP A 147 2.21 -13.45 -5.71
CA ASP A 147 1.55 -14.57 -6.41
C ASP A 147 0.43 -14.08 -7.32
N PHE A 148 -0.38 -13.16 -6.83
CA PHE A 148 -1.44 -12.53 -7.63
C PHE A 148 -0.84 -11.76 -8.82
N TYR A 149 0.16 -10.92 -8.59
CA TYR A 149 0.76 -10.08 -9.63
C TYR A 149 1.39 -10.92 -10.74
N LYS A 150 2.06 -12.00 -10.39
CA LYS A 150 2.57 -12.97 -11.36
C LYS A 150 1.47 -13.55 -12.24
N SER A 151 0.31 -13.85 -11.66
CA SER A 151 -0.80 -14.46 -12.39
C SER A 151 -1.41 -13.56 -13.47
N ILE A 152 -1.26 -12.24 -13.34
CA ILE A 152 -1.83 -11.27 -14.27
C ILE A 152 -0.84 -10.71 -15.29
N VAL A 153 0.48 -10.82 -15.05
CA VAL A 153 1.53 -10.27 -15.94
C VAL A 153 2.26 -11.36 -16.73
N GLU A 154 1.95 -12.61 -16.48
CA GLU A 154 2.48 -13.78 -17.21
C GLU A 154 1.58 -14.24 -18.33
#